data_ff2bc126fdd50117a0bd70c5a0ca3dd4
#
_entry.id   ff2bc126fdd50117a0bd70c5a0ca3dd4
#
_cell.length_a   1.000
_cell.length_b   1.000
_cell.length_c   1.000
_cell.angle_alpha   90.00
_cell.angle_beta   90.00
_cell.angle_gamma   90.00
#
_symmetry.space_group_name_H-M   'P 1'
#
loop_
_entity.id
_entity.type
_entity.pdbx_description
1 polymer ?
#
loop_
_entity_poly.entity_id
_entity_poly.type
_entity_poly.pdbx_seq_one_letter_code
_entity_poly.pdbx_strand_id
1 'polypeptide(L)'
;NSNTSWNISGYSATNHDDILFLFVDDENVAGYFDNVDKTTRKGIDVGLSTAFEAWTVSMNYNYVKAQYGSDITLISENNSSANADGAIQVEDGDYLPNIPKHSFKLRTVYQPNSTWYLGATMTAFSSSYMMGNENQENDSSVNGLQSEVPGYAVVNLDSEYKFSNMLDGWKIYAKVTNLLDNKYYTGGRIAESRVNADRSFSEEEIATASLVGGAPRAGWVGLRYEF
;
A
#
# COMPACT_ATOMS: atom_id res chain seq x y z
N ASN A 1 -25.24 2.98 26.82
CA ASN A 1 -25.81 3.05 25.47
C ASN A 1 -24.65 2.96 24.46
N SER A 2 -24.63 1.89 23.67
CA SER A 2 -23.71 1.76 22.55
C SER A 2 -24.35 2.43 21.31
N ASN A 3 -23.59 3.27 20.63
CA ASN A 3 -23.99 3.84 19.35
C ASN A 3 -23.15 3.14 18.27
N THR A 4 -23.79 2.30 17.46
CA THR A 4 -23.12 1.51 16.43
C THR A 4 -23.71 1.86 15.07
N SER A 5 -22.84 2.15 14.12
CA SER A 5 -23.17 2.31 12.72
C SER A 5 -22.32 1.38 11.87
N TRP A 6 -22.89 0.93 10.77
CA TRP A 6 -22.16 0.11 9.79
C TRP A 6 -22.64 0.44 8.39
N ASN A 7 -21.79 0.16 7.45
CA ASN A 7 -22.11 0.23 6.03
C ASN A 7 -21.44 -0.94 5.28
N ILE A 8 -22.13 -1.41 4.27
CA ILE A 8 -21.56 -2.36 3.28
C ILE A 8 -21.95 -1.83 1.92
N SER A 9 -20.98 -1.74 1.04
CA SER A 9 -21.20 -1.40 -0.38
C SER A 9 -20.45 -2.36 -1.29
N GLY A 10 -21.06 -2.69 -2.43
CA GLY A 10 -20.42 -3.41 -3.51
C GLY A 10 -20.36 -2.52 -4.74
N TYR A 11 -19.30 -2.62 -5.51
CA TYR A 11 -19.13 -1.85 -6.73
C TYR A 11 -18.54 -2.69 -7.85
N SER A 12 -18.86 -2.28 -9.08
CA SER A 12 -18.25 -2.80 -10.29
C SER A 12 -18.06 -1.65 -11.27
N ALA A 13 -16.85 -1.44 -11.71
CA ALA A 13 -16.49 -0.43 -12.69
C ALA A 13 -15.70 -1.06 -13.83
N THR A 14 -15.97 -0.58 -15.05
CA THR A 14 -15.18 -0.90 -16.25
C THR A 14 -14.73 0.43 -16.84
N ASN A 15 -13.44 0.58 -17.04
CA ASN A 15 -12.86 1.72 -17.72
C ASN A 15 -12.43 1.27 -19.11
N HIS A 16 -12.76 2.07 -20.12
CA HIS A 16 -12.24 1.94 -21.47
C HIS A 16 -11.20 3.00 -21.70
N ASP A 17 -10.19 2.70 -22.50
CA ASP A 17 -9.06 3.60 -22.77
C ASP A 17 -8.41 4.12 -21.46
N ASP A 18 -8.24 3.20 -20.49
CA ASP A 18 -7.66 3.54 -19.17
C ASP A 18 -6.18 3.89 -19.33
N ILE A 19 -5.77 5.06 -18.84
CA ILE A 19 -4.40 5.53 -18.97
C ILE A 19 -3.57 4.93 -17.85
N LEU A 20 -2.67 4.02 -18.19
CA LEU A 20 -1.74 3.42 -17.24
C LEU A 20 -0.30 3.85 -17.53
N PHE A 21 0.51 3.94 -16.49
CA PHE A 21 1.95 4.04 -16.65
C PHE A 21 2.48 2.65 -16.94
N LEU A 22 3.02 2.46 -18.14
CA LEU A 22 3.67 1.24 -18.58
C LEU A 22 5.18 1.42 -18.43
N PHE A 23 5.78 0.50 -17.73
CA PHE A 23 7.21 0.50 -17.54
C PHE A 23 7.89 -0.08 -18.79
N VAL A 24 8.95 0.55 -19.25
CA VAL A 24 9.83 0.05 -20.31
C VAL A 24 11.24 0.07 -19.76
N ASP A 25 11.91 -1.04 -19.84
CA ASP A 25 13.31 -1.14 -19.43
C ASP A 25 14.18 -0.73 -20.63
N ASP A 26 14.33 0.59 -20.83
CA ASP A 26 15.17 1.20 -21.85
C ASP A 26 16.10 2.21 -21.16
N GLU A 27 17.37 2.20 -21.51
CA GLU A 27 18.42 3.08 -20.95
C GLU A 27 18.04 4.58 -20.89
N ASN A 28 17.08 5.01 -21.71
CA ASN A 28 16.70 6.42 -21.85
C ASN A 28 15.29 6.73 -21.38
N VAL A 29 14.43 5.75 -21.13
CA VAL A 29 13.00 5.96 -20.80
C VAL A 29 12.56 5.00 -19.71
N ALA A 30 12.28 5.52 -18.51
CA ALA A 30 11.79 4.71 -17.39
C ALA A 30 10.35 4.16 -17.58
N GLY A 31 9.66 4.58 -18.63
CA GLY A 31 8.30 4.19 -18.95
C GLY A 31 7.50 5.32 -19.59
N TYR A 32 6.31 5.03 -20.03
CA TYR A 32 5.40 5.98 -20.67
C TYR A 32 3.96 5.72 -20.23
N PHE A 33 3.11 6.72 -20.43
CA PHE A 33 1.67 6.56 -20.26
C PHE A 33 1.06 6.13 -21.59
N ASP A 34 0.27 5.08 -21.54
CA ASP A 34 -0.47 4.58 -22.70
C ASP A 34 -1.89 4.18 -22.33
N ASN A 35 -2.74 4.08 -23.36
CA ASN A 35 -4.11 3.67 -23.20
C ASN A 35 -4.20 2.13 -23.22
N VAL A 36 -4.61 1.56 -22.12
CA VAL A 36 -5.03 0.17 -22.04
C VAL A 36 -6.51 0.12 -22.41
N ASP A 37 -6.84 -0.69 -23.43
CA ASP A 37 -8.18 -0.75 -24.00
C ASP A 37 -9.27 -0.91 -22.93
N LYS A 38 -9.03 -1.75 -21.93
CA LYS A 38 -10.01 -2.00 -20.88
C LYS A 38 -9.37 -2.40 -19.55
N THR A 39 -9.88 -1.85 -18.44
CA THR A 39 -9.63 -2.35 -17.10
C THR A 39 -10.93 -2.53 -16.32
N THR A 40 -10.92 -3.43 -15.35
CA THR A 40 -12.08 -3.70 -14.50
C THR A 40 -11.69 -3.58 -13.01
N ARG A 41 -12.61 -3.03 -12.23
CA ARG A 41 -12.47 -2.98 -10.78
C ARG A 41 -13.79 -3.40 -10.14
N LYS A 42 -13.75 -4.47 -9.33
CA LYS A 42 -14.92 -4.99 -8.59
C LYS A 42 -14.52 -5.14 -7.14
N GLY A 43 -15.39 -4.76 -6.23
CA GLY A 43 -15.03 -4.84 -4.84
C GLY A 43 -16.17 -4.70 -3.87
N ILE A 44 -15.80 -4.81 -2.59
CA ILE A 44 -16.71 -4.69 -1.44
C ILE A 44 -16.00 -3.81 -0.41
N ASP A 45 -16.71 -2.81 0.07
CA ASP A 45 -16.32 -1.97 1.19
C ASP A 45 -17.20 -2.27 2.41
N VAL A 46 -16.57 -2.47 3.57
CA VAL A 46 -17.25 -2.68 4.84
C VAL A 46 -16.72 -1.66 5.84
N GLY A 47 -17.63 -0.91 6.44
CA GLY A 47 -17.34 0.02 7.52
C GLY A 47 -18.13 -0.33 8.77
N LEU A 48 -17.50 -0.23 9.94
CA LEU A 48 -18.12 -0.36 11.24
C LEU A 48 -17.58 0.74 12.16
N SER A 49 -18.44 1.40 12.87
CA SER A 49 -18.06 2.32 13.95
C SER A 49 -18.97 2.11 15.13
N THR A 50 -18.39 1.96 16.31
CA THR A 50 -19.15 1.81 17.56
C THR A 50 -18.52 2.64 18.66
N ALA A 51 -19.36 3.26 19.47
CA ALA A 51 -18.95 3.99 20.67
C ALA A 51 -19.67 3.38 21.89
N PHE A 52 -18.91 3.05 22.91
CA PHE A 52 -19.41 2.52 24.18
C PHE A 52 -18.54 2.99 25.32
N GLU A 53 -19.17 3.54 26.35
CA GLU A 53 -18.47 4.14 27.49
C GLU A 53 -17.38 5.16 27.03
N ALA A 54 -16.12 4.90 27.34
CA ALA A 54 -14.97 5.72 26.97
C ALA A 54 -14.32 5.28 25.64
N TRP A 55 -14.83 4.26 24.99
CA TRP A 55 -14.24 3.69 23.80
C TRP A 55 -14.97 4.10 22.53
N THR A 56 -14.21 4.38 21.49
CA THR A 56 -14.68 4.44 20.10
C THR A 56 -13.82 3.49 19.27
N VAL A 57 -14.47 2.59 18.56
CA VAL A 57 -13.80 1.63 17.67
C VAL A 57 -14.36 1.83 16.27
N SER A 58 -13.48 2.02 15.30
CA SER A 58 -13.86 2.14 13.88
C SER A 58 -13.02 1.16 13.07
N MET A 59 -13.67 0.40 12.21
CA MET A 59 -13.07 -0.58 11.32
C MET A 59 -13.47 -0.28 9.88
N ASN A 60 -12.52 -0.37 8.97
CA ASN A 60 -12.78 -0.34 7.53
C ASN A 60 -12.06 -1.53 6.89
N TYR A 61 -12.75 -2.24 6.04
CA TYR A 61 -12.21 -3.30 5.22
C TYR A 61 -12.62 -3.07 3.79
N ASN A 62 -11.66 -3.19 2.88
CA ASN A 62 -11.89 -3.15 1.45
C ASN A 62 -11.33 -4.42 0.80
N TYR A 63 -12.11 -5.00 -0.07
CA TYR A 63 -11.67 -6.01 -1.03
C TYR A 63 -11.83 -5.43 -2.43
N VAL A 64 -10.78 -5.51 -3.24
CA VAL A 64 -10.79 -5.08 -4.64
C VAL A 64 -10.17 -6.13 -5.55
N LYS A 65 -10.87 -6.44 -6.62
CA LYS A 65 -10.36 -7.20 -7.75
C LYS A 65 -10.16 -6.21 -8.90
N ALA A 66 -8.92 -5.73 -9.06
CA ALA A 66 -8.53 -4.79 -10.12
C ALA A 66 -7.73 -5.56 -11.19
N GLN A 67 -8.21 -5.58 -12.41
CA GLN A 67 -7.71 -6.45 -13.47
C GLN A 67 -7.64 -5.75 -14.82
N TYR A 68 -6.74 -6.22 -15.68
CA TYR A 68 -6.85 -6.01 -17.10
C TYR A 68 -8.16 -6.64 -17.59
N GLY A 69 -8.80 -6.02 -18.52
CA GLY A 69 -10.07 -6.49 -19.09
C GLY A 69 -9.96 -6.75 -20.60
N SER A 70 -8.74 -6.71 -21.11
CA SER A 70 -8.37 -7.05 -22.49
C SER A 70 -6.92 -7.51 -22.47
N ASP A 71 -6.55 -8.33 -23.46
CA ASP A 71 -5.18 -8.77 -23.65
C ASP A 71 -4.31 -7.58 -24.09
N ILE A 72 -3.08 -7.54 -23.59
CA ILE A 72 -2.08 -6.54 -23.96
C ILE A 72 -0.68 -7.17 -23.93
N THR A 73 0.18 -6.74 -24.84
CA THR A 73 1.61 -7.10 -24.83
C THR A 73 2.40 -5.96 -24.20
N LEU A 74 3.20 -6.28 -23.19
CA LEU A 74 4.05 -5.33 -22.49
C LEU A 74 5.51 -5.75 -22.60
N ILE A 75 6.43 -4.80 -22.52
CA ILE A 75 7.86 -5.08 -22.45
C ILE A 75 8.27 -5.23 -20.99
N SER A 76 8.86 -6.38 -20.66
CA SER A 76 9.38 -6.68 -19.33
C SER A 76 10.49 -7.74 -19.46
N GLU A 77 11.63 -7.33 -20.00
CA GLU A 77 12.75 -8.21 -20.37
C GLU A 77 13.25 -9.09 -19.22
N ASN A 78 13.17 -8.58 -17.99
CA ASN A 78 13.62 -9.26 -16.79
C ASN A 78 12.57 -10.21 -16.18
N ASN A 79 11.37 -10.29 -16.74
CA ASN A 79 10.38 -11.28 -16.35
C ASN A 79 10.77 -12.65 -16.91
N SER A 80 10.71 -13.69 -16.07
CA SER A 80 11.13 -15.05 -16.48
C SER A 80 10.28 -15.68 -17.60
N SER A 81 9.10 -15.14 -17.86
CA SER A 81 8.20 -15.55 -18.94
C SER A 81 8.34 -14.71 -20.21
N ALA A 82 9.24 -13.71 -20.22
CA ALA A 82 9.46 -12.87 -21.40
C ALA A 82 9.95 -13.69 -22.58
N ASN A 83 9.44 -13.34 -23.77
CA ASN A 83 9.89 -13.94 -25.01
C ASN A 83 11.27 -13.37 -25.46
N ALA A 84 11.76 -13.77 -26.64
CA ALA A 84 13.05 -13.32 -27.16
C ALA A 84 13.12 -11.80 -27.45
N ASP A 85 11.98 -11.13 -27.57
CA ASP A 85 11.89 -9.67 -27.76
C ASP A 85 11.69 -8.92 -26.45
N GLY A 86 11.82 -9.60 -25.29
CA GLY A 86 11.59 -9.03 -23.97
C GLY A 86 10.13 -8.77 -23.62
N ALA A 87 9.20 -9.30 -24.41
CA ALA A 87 7.78 -9.04 -24.24
C ALA A 87 7.08 -10.12 -23.41
N ILE A 88 6.14 -9.70 -22.58
CA ILE A 88 5.18 -10.56 -21.85
C ILE A 88 3.78 -10.39 -22.40
N GLN A 89 2.97 -11.45 -22.33
CA GLN A 89 1.55 -11.41 -22.66
C GLN A 89 0.76 -11.28 -21.37
N VAL A 90 -0.03 -10.23 -21.26
CA VAL A 90 -0.98 -10.00 -20.18
C VAL A 90 -2.36 -10.32 -20.69
N GLU A 91 -3.09 -11.18 -20.00
CA GLU A 91 -4.39 -11.68 -20.43
C GLU A 91 -5.55 -10.96 -19.72
N ASP A 92 -6.75 -11.01 -20.34
CA ASP A 92 -7.99 -10.57 -19.66
C ASP A 92 -8.17 -11.37 -18.36
N GLY A 93 -8.18 -10.64 -17.27
CA GLY A 93 -8.29 -11.22 -15.93
C GLY A 93 -7.03 -11.13 -15.08
N ASP A 94 -5.89 -10.80 -15.65
CA ASP A 94 -4.66 -10.53 -14.91
C ASP A 94 -4.79 -9.30 -14.03
N TYR A 95 -4.13 -9.33 -12.87
CA TYR A 95 -4.27 -8.25 -11.88
C TYR A 95 -3.38 -7.06 -12.22
N LEU A 96 -3.92 -5.87 -12.04
CA LEU A 96 -3.14 -4.63 -12.08
C LEU A 96 -2.08 -4.64 -10.98
N PRO A 97 -0.82 -4.28 -11.29
CA PRO A 97 0.28 -4.33 -10.33
C PRO A 97 0.15 -3.29 -9.22
N ASN A 98 0.83 -3.53 -8.10
CA ASN A 98 0.87 -2.67 -6.92
C ASN A 98 -0.50 -2.33 -6.30
N ILE A 99 -1.53 -3.13 -6.57
CA ILE A 99 -2.86 -2.99 -5.97
C ILE A 99 -3.12 -4.20 -5.05
N PRO A 100 -3.02 -4.03 -3.73
CA PRO A 100 -3.36 -5.09 -2.78
C PRO A 100 -4.85 -5.45 -2.87
N LYS A 101 -5.16 -6.76 -2.92
CA LYS A 101 -6.56 -7.23 -2.97
C LYS A 101 -7.35 -6.93 -1.70
N HIS A 102 -6.68 -6.92 -0.56
CA HIS A 102 -7.28 -6.68 0.74
C HIS A 102 -6.60 -5.51 1.43
N SER A 103 -7.38 -4.59 1.95
CA SER A 103 -6.92 -3.55 2.86
C SER A 103 -7.80 -3.50 4.11
N PHE A 104 -7.17 -3.31 5.25
CA PHE A 104 -7.84 -3.28 6.54
C PHE A 104 -7.30 -2.13 7.37
N LYS A 105 -8.20 -1.38 8.02
CA LYS A 105 -7.86 -0.33 8.98
C LYS A 105 -8.74 -0.46 10.21
N LEU A 106 -8.11 -0.53 11.37
CA LEU A 106 -8.75 -0.50 12.68
C LEU A 106 -8.26 0.73 13.43
N ARG A 107 -9.18 1.55 13.90
CA ARG A 107 -8.91 2.68 14.79
C ARG A 107 -9.63 2.45 16.11
N THR A 108 -8.89 2.49 17.20
CA THR A 108 -9.43 2.45 18.54
C THR A 108 -9.05 3.71 19.30
N VAL A 109 -10.00 4.37 19.91
CA VAL A 109 -9.81 5.54 20.75
C VAL A 109 -10.36 5.25 22.12
N TYR A 110 -9.59 5.55 23.15
CA TYR A 110 -9.98 5.51 24.55
C TYR A 110 -9.91 6.91 25.13
N GLN A 111 -11.07 7.43 25.55
CA GLN A 111 -11.20 8.77 26.11
C GLN A 111 -12.03 8.69 27.41
N PRO A 112 -11.40 8.31 28.53
CA PRO A 112 -12.11 8.09 29.80
C PRO A 112 -12.71 9.37 30.40
N ASN A 113 -12.20 10.53 30.00
CA ASN A 113 -12.65 11.85 30.42
C ASN A 113 -12.26 12.91 29.39
N SER A 114 -12.55 14.18 29.68
CA SER A 114 -12.22 15.30 28.79
C SER A 114 -10.71 15.63 28.73
N THR A 115 -9.91 15.06 29.61
CA THR A 115 -8.48 15.35 29.78
C THR A 115 -7.58 14.41 28.96
N TRP A 116 -7.92 13.11 28.95
CA TRP A 116 -7.13 12.08 28.32
C TRP A 116 -7.73 11.60 27.00
N TYR A 117 -6.87 11.50 26.01
CA TYR A 117 -7.14 10.87 24.73
C TYR A 117 -6.01 9.90 24.40
N LEU A 118 -6.35 8.64 24.12
CA LEU A 118 -5.40 7.61 23.71
C LEU A 118 -5.95 6.94 22.44
N GLY A 119 -5.13 6.87 21.40
CA GLY A 119 -5.51 6.30 20.13
C GLY A 119 -4.53 5.25 19.65
N ALA A 120 -5.06 4.19 19.04
CA ALA A 120 -4.29 3.18 18.32
C ALA A 120 -4.89 2.98 16.93
N THR A 121 -4.04 2.89 15.92
CA THR A 121 -4.44 2.60 14.54
C THR A 121 -3.61 1.44 14.01
N MET A 122 -4.25 0.40 13.54
CA MET A 122 -3.65 -0.66 12.75
C MET A 122 -4.09 -0.51 11.30
N THR A 123 -3.13 -0.62 10.37
CA THR A 123 -3.39 -0.68 8.93
C THR A 123 -2.69 -1.91 8.37
N ALA A 124 -3.38 -2.71 7.58
CA ALA A 124 -2.83 -3.93 6.98
C ALA A 124 -3.24 -4.03 5.50
N PHE A 125 -2.34 -4.57 4.70
CA PHE A 125 -2.52 -4.82 3.27
C PHE A 125 -2.06 -6.23 2.93
N SER A 126 -2.76 -6.88 1.98
CA SER A 126 -2.27 -8.13 1.38
C SER A 126 -1.06 -7.88 0.48
N SER A 127 -0.42 -8.94 0.00
CA SER A 127 0.54 -8.85 -1.10
C SER A 127 -0.13 -8.32 -2.37
N SER A 128 0.71 -7.83 -3.29
CA SER A 128 0.31 -7.40 -4.63
C SER A 128 1.42 -7.73 -5.62
N TYR A 129 1.07 -7.99 -6.87
CA TYR A 129 2.06 -8.21 -7.93
C TYR A 129 2.87 -6.94 -8.18
N MET A 130 4.14 -7.11 -8.56
CA MET A 130 5.03 -6.00 -8.89
C MET A 130 4.79 -5.55 -10.32
N MET A 131 5.14 -4.31 -10.65
CA MET A 131 5.28 -3.88 -12.04
C MET A 131 6.40 -4.67 -12.69
N GLY A 132 6.23 -5.03 -13.97
CA GLY A 132 7.09 -5.98 -14.68
C GLY A 132 6.65 -7.44 -14.50
N ASN A 133 5.61 -7.68 -13.68
CA ASN A 133 4.96 -8.99 -13.52
C ASN A 133 3.44 -8.85 -13.67
N GLU A 134 3.01 -8.11 -14.69
CA GLU A 134 1.60 -7.86 -14.98
C GLU A 134 0.86 -9.15 -15.39
N ASN A 135 1.56 -10.09 -16.04
CA ASN A 135 1.02 -11.41 -16.39
C ASN A 135 1.07 -12.45 -15.27
N GLN A 136 1.65 -12.08 -14.09
CA GLN A 136 1.73 -12.94 -12.90
C GLN A 136 2.53 -14.24 -13.09
N GLU A 137 3.33 -14.33 -14.13
CA GLU A 137 4.07 -15.54 -14.51
C GLU A 137 5.58 -15.46 -14.19
N ASN A 138 6.03 -14.38 -13.53
CA ASN A 138 7.44 -14.32 -13.13
C ASN A 138 7.75 -15.37 -12.08
N ASP A 139 8.57 -16.36 -12.45
CA ASP A 139 9.05 -17.41 -11.55
C ASP A 139 10.40 -17.00 -10.93
N SER A 140 10.36 -16.64 -9.65
CA SER A 140 11.54 -16.26 -8.87
C SER A 140 12.58 -17.39 -8.74
N SER A 141 12.21 -18.64 -8.98
CA SER A 141 13.15 -19.77 -8.98
C SER A 141 14.02 -19.79 -10.26
N VAL A 142 13.56 -19.15 -11.33
CA VAL A 142 14.25 -19.06 -12.62
C VAL A 142 15.21 -17.89 -12.65
N ASN A 143 14.75 -16.69 -12.29
CA ASN A 143 15.54 -15.46 -12.41
C ASN A 143 16.03 -14.89 -11.07
N GLY A 144 15.61 -15.47 -9.93
CA GLY A 144 15.94 -14.98 -8.58
C GLY A 144 15.23 -13.69 -8.17
N LEU A 145 14.32 -13.15 -9.01
CA LEU A 145 13.66 -11.88 -8.77
C LEU A 145 12.34 -12.09 -8.03
N GLN A 146 12.09 -11.27 -7.01
CA GLN A 146 10.82 -11.27 -6.29
C GLN A 146 9.68 -10.81 -7.21
N SER A 147 8.56 -11.55 -7.18
CA SER A 147 7.41 -11.37 -8.07
C SER A 147 6.29 -10.50 -7.47
N GLU A 148 6.27 -10.39 -6.14
CA GLU A 148 5.23 -9.70 -5.39
C GLU A 148 5.81 -8.76 -4.34
N VAL A 149 5.09 -7.67 -4.09
CA VAL A 149 5.28 -6.84 -2.89
C VAL A 149 4.65 -7.59 -1.72
N PRO A 150 5.39 -7.93 -0.65
CA PRO A 150 4.83 -8.65 0.50
C PRO A 150 3.74 -7.86 1.20
N GLY A 151 2.70 -8.55 1.67
CA GLY A 151 1.70 -7.96 2.55
C GLY A 151 2.31 -7.51 3.88
N TYR A 152 1.71 -6.49 4.50
CA TYR A 152 2.22 -5.95 5.75
C TYR A 152 1.12 -5.41 6.67
N ALA A 153 1.48 -5.20 7.94
CA ALA A 153 0.67 -4.49 8.90
C ALA A 153 1.52 -3.51 9.71
N VAL A 154 0.97 -2.32 9.97
CA VAL A 154 1.61 -1.25 10.73
C VAL A 154 0.68 -0.79 11.85
N VAL A 155 1.22 -0.63 13.05
CA VAL A 155 0.51 -0.10 14.22
C VAL A 155 1.08 1.25 14.59
N ASN A 156 0.21 2.23 14.76
CA ASN A 156 0.53 3.58 15.21
C ASN A 156 -0.21 3.87 16.52
N LEU A 157 0.44 4.62 17.41
CA LEU A 157 -0.17 5.14 18.63
C LEU A 157 -0.16 6.66 18.64
N ASP A 158 -1.17 7.25 19.23
CA ASP A 158 -1.22 8.69 19.49
C ASP A 158 -1.94 8.94 20.81
N SER A 159 -1.54 10.00 21.49
CA SER A 159 -2.12 10.42 22.76
C SER A 159 -2.12 11.93 22.89
N GLU A 160 -3.10 12.45 23.65
CA GLU A 160 -3.17 13.84 24.03
C GLU A 160 -3.58 13.94 25.50
N TYR A 161 -2.99 14.86 26.22
CA TYR A 161 -3.38 15.22 27.57
C TYR A 161 -3.64 16.73 27.64
N LYS A 162 -4.83 17.10 28.08
CA LYS A 162 -5.23 18.49 28.33
C LYS A 162 -4.93 18.85 29.77
N PHE A 163 -4.16 19.90 29.94
CA PHE A 163 -3.93 20.46 31.27
C PHE A 163 -5.16 21.24 31.74
N SER A 164 -5.25 21.44 33.03
CA SER A 164 -6.31 22.21 33.70
C SER A 164 -5.69 23.22 34.69
N ASN A 165 -6.51 24.07 35.26
CA ASN A 165 -6.12 25.10 36.23
C ASN A 165 -5.11 26.11 35.66
N MET A 166 -3.94 26.26 36.27
CA MET A 166 -2.93 27.27 35.87
C MET A 166 -2.37 27.08 34.45
N LEU A 167 -2.53 25.88 33.89
CA LEU A 167 -2.10 25.55 32.52
C LEU A 167 -3.31 25.32 31.59
N ASP A 168 -4.47 25.86 31.93
CA ASP A 168 -5.65 25.76 31.07
C ASP A 168 -5.35 26.30 29.66
N GLY A 169 -5.90 25.59 28.63
CA GLY A 169 -5.58 25.85 27.24
C GLY A 169 -4.34 25.13 26.71
N TRP A 170 -3.47 24.60 27.59
CA TRP A 170 -2.32 23.82 27.15
C TRP A 170 -2.65 22.33 26.98
N LYS A 171 -2.04 21.75 25.96
CA LYS A 171 -2.09 20.32 25.65
C LYS A 171 -0.71 19.80 25.34
N ILE A 172 -0.38 18.62 25.87
CA ILE A 172 0.75 17.83 25.39
C ILE A 172 0.24 16.69 24.53
N TYR A 173 0.88 16.43 23.42
CA TYR A 173 0.57 15.29 22.57
C TYR A 173 1.82 14.46 22.26
N ALA A 174 1.63 13.18 22.08
CA ALA A 174 2.66 12.25 21.63
C ALA A 174 2.10 11.35 20.52
N LYS A 175 2.97 10.99 19.59
CA LYS A 175 2.65 10.08 18.50
C LYS A 175 3.82 9.16 18.21
N VAL A 176 3.54 7.89 18.00
CA VAL A 176 4.51 6.90 17.50
C VAL A 176 3.92 6.24 16.26
N THR A 177 4.65 6.27 15.15
CA THR A 177 4.30 5.53 13.94
C THR A 177 5.18 4.30 13.81
N ASN A 178 4.62 3.26 13.20
CA ASN A 178 5.27 1.96 13.06
C ASN A 178 5.84 1.46 14.39
N LEU A 179 4.98 1.36 15.40
CA LEU A 179 5.34 1.00 16.79
C LEU A 179 6.21 -0.25 16.88
N LEU A 180 5.91 -1.26 16.05
CA LEU A 180 6.59 -2.56 16.04
C LEU A 180 7.90 -2.54 15.23
N ASP A 181 8.23 -1.41 14.59
CA ASP A 181 9.42 -1.24 13.73
C ASP A 181 9.48 -2.26 12.59
N ASN A 182 8.34 -2.61 12.03
CA ASN A 182 8.26 -3.54 10.91
C ASN A 182 8.94 -2.94 9.68
N LYS A 183 9.78 -3.73 9.03
CA LYS A 183 10.27 -3.41 7.69
C LYS A 183 9.20 -3.86 6.70
N TYR A 184 8.70 -2.95 5.90
CA TYR A 184 7.64 -3.21 4.94
C TYR A 184 7.85 -2.40 3.65
N TYR A 185 7.15 -2.80 2.61
CA TYR A 185 7.23 -2.19 1.29
C TYR A 185 5.84 -1.82 0.80
N THR A 186 5.74 -0.68 0.12
CA THR A 186 4.48 -0.11 -0.34
C THR A 186 4.28 -0.22 -1.85
N GLY A 187 5.27 -0.65 -2.57
CA GLY A 187 5.25 -0.90 -4.00
C GLY A 187 6.52 -1.58 -4.45
N GLY A 188 6.54 -2.06 -5.67
CA GLY A 188 7.70 -2.72 -6.24
C GLY A 188 7.63 -2.84 -7.76
N ARG A 189 8.80 -3.06 -8.35
CA ARG A 189 8.95 -3.31 -9.78
C ARG A 189 10.12 -4.26 -10.05
N ILE A 190 10.01 -5.06 -11.08
CA ILE A 190 11.11 -5.76 -11.71
C ILE A 190 11.75 -4.76 -12.70
N ALA A 191 13.03 -4.51 -12.60
CA ALA A 191 13.74 -3.50 -13.39
C ALA A 191 15.23 -3.81 -13.46
N GLU A 192 15.96 -3.02 -14.20
CA GLU A 192 17.41 -3.02 -14.18
C GLU A 192 17.96 -2.00 -13.18
N SER A 193 19.15 -2.27 -12.68
CA SER A 193 19.89 -1.40 -11.78
C SER A 193 21.38 -1.60 -11.95
N ARG A 194 22.13 -0.51 -11.85
CA ARG A 194 23.61 -0.56 -11.76
C ARG A 194 24.09 -0.64 -10.31
N VAL A 195 23.21 -0.89 -9.37
CA VAL A 195 23.54 -1.02 -7.95
C VAL A 195 23.40 -2.46 -7.52
N ASN A 196 24.50 -3.07 -7.14
CA ASN A 196 24.55 -4.41 -6.54
C ASN A 196 23.86 -4.47 -5.19
N ALA A 197 23.56 -5.68 -4.73
CA ALA A 197 22.98 -5.92 -3.40
C ALA A 197 23.87 -5.43 -2.25
N ASP A 198 25.19 -5.38 -2.43
CA ASP A 198 26.18 -4.84 -1.49
C ASP A 198 26.33 -3.31 -1.57
N ARG A 199 25.54 -2.64 -2.43
CA ARG A 199 25.55 -1.20 -2.72
C ARG A 199 26.77 -0.70 -3.49
N SER A 200 27.58 -1.59 -4.07
CA SER A 200 28.58 -1.21 -5.06
C SER A 200 27.92 -0.92 -6.40
N PHE A 201 28.62 -0.16 -7.28
CA PHE A 201 28.18 0.05 -8.66
C PHE A 201 28.70 -1.08 -9.55
N SER A 202 27.84 -1.55 -10.45
CA SER A 202 28.19 -2.43 -11.56
C SER A 202 28.44 -1.61 -12.82
N GLU A 203 29.36 -2.06 -13.67
CA GLU A 203 29.56 -1.50 -15.02
C GLU A 203 28.40 -1.91 -15.95
N GLU A 204 27.80 -3.08 -15.68
CA GLU A 204 26.66 -3.61 -16.43
C GLU A 204 25.37 -3.45 -15.61
N GLU A 205 24.25 -3.34 -16.30
CA GLU A 205 22.94 -3.35 -15.69
C GLU A 205 22.59 -4.76 -15.23
N ILE A 206 21.93 -4.85 -14.07
CA ILE A 206 21.62 -6.10 -13.40
C ILE A 206 20.11 -6.12 -13.16
N ALA A 207 19.45 -7.18 -13.61
CA ALA A 207 18.06 -7.43 -13.29
C ALA A 207 17.83 -7.43 -11.77
N THR A 208 16.88 -6.66 -11.30
CA THR A 208 16.61 -6.51 -9.86
C THR A 208 15.13 -6.31 -9.57
N ALA A 209 14.71 -6.78 -8.40
CA ALA A 209 13.41 -6.46 -7.83
C ALA A 209 13.55 -5.23 -6.91
N SER A 210 13.15 -4.07 -7.40
CA SER A 210 13.21 -2.81 -6.66
C SER A 210 11.95 -2.62 -5.83
N LEU A 211 12.10 -2.44 -4.52
CA LEU A 211 11.00 -2.28 -3.55
C LEU A 211 11.01 -0.88 -2.94
N VAL A 212 9.83 -0.27 -2.84
CA VAL A 212 9.63 1.04 -2.21
C VAL A 212 9.47 0.83 -0.70
N GLY A 213 10.50 1.19 0.07
CA GLY A 213 10.51 1.04 1.52
C GLY A 213 9.46 1.90 2.21
N GLY A 214 8.73 1.32 3.16
CA GLY A 214 7.83 2.04 4.05
C GLY A 214 8.58 2.82 5.13
N ALA A 215 7.88 3.74 5.82
CA ALA A 215 8.46 4.58 6.85
C ALA A 215 8.90 3.75 8.08
N PRO A 216 10.10 3.96 8.62
CA PRO A 216 10.55 3.33 9.85
C PRO A 216 9.76 3.84 11.05
N ARG A 217 10.01 3.24 12.23
CA ARG A 217 9.47 3.77 13.47
C ARG A 217 9.94 5.20 13.70
N ALA A 218 8.99 6.08 14.01
CA ALA A 218 9.27 7.46 14.36
C ALA A 218 8.33 7.92 15.48
N GLY A 219 8.78 8.88 16.28
CA GLY A 219 8.02 9.42 17.40
C GLY A 219 8.10 10.94 17.48
N TRP A 220 7.03 11.55 17.93
CA TRP A 220 6.91 12.99 18.16
C TRP A 220 6.27 13.26 19.51
N VAL A 221 6.73 14.32 20.15
CA VAL A 221 6.10 14.94 21.32
C VAL A 221 6.00 16.43 21.04
N GLY A 222 4.89 17.04 21.37
CA GLY A 222 4.70 18.47 21.19
C GLY A 222 3.73 19.08 22.19
N LEU A 223 3.78 20.40 22.28
CA LEU A 223 2.88 21.21 23.07
C LEU A 223 2.01 22.06 22.13
N ARG A 224 0.74 22.23 22.50
CA ARG A 224 -0.21 23.10 21.81
C ARG A 224 -0.93 23.98 22.83
N TYR A 225 -1.15 25.21 22.49
CA TYR A 225 -2.01 26.12 23.25
C TYR A 225 -3.24 26.50 22.39
N GLU A 226 -4.41 26.38 22.99
CA GLU A 226 -5.70 26.79 22.39
C GLU A 226 -6.20 28.01 23.14
N PHE A 227 -6.44 29.13 22.40
CA PHE A 227 -6.95 30.39 22.93
C PHE A 227 -8.46 30.30 23.18
#